data_fc0eb43744194af7715f82773b911bf5
#
_entry.id   fc0eb43744194af7715f82773b911bf5
#
_cell.length_a   1.000
_cell.length_b   1.000
_cell.length_c   1.000
_cell.angle_alpha   90.00
_cell.angle_beta   90.00
_cell.angle_gamma   90.00
#
_symmetry.space_group_name_H-M   'P 1'
#
loop_
_entity.id
_entity.type
_entity.pdbx_description
1 polymer ?
#
loop_
_entity_poly.entity_id
_entity_poly.type
_entity_poly.pdbx_seq_one_letter_code
_entity_poly.pdbx_strand_id
1 'polypeptide(L)'
;MQSPISLVAGATGLVGSHIVRKLSDLSGTQLILARSYENELPKNAKLQIIDFADLLLNKVKLKSKIDNVYLCLGKRLATHELLFMQDNSKESFKEIDFDYSLSIAKLAFEAGAKHIAVVSAVGAQEGSSNYYFHIKGKLEEEIKKIGYKNIVIAQPGHLLGERNEFRGYEIPVLEFGLGVIHPLMRGPLKNFRQIDAKKVADVMVTENHIRYFDSGGIWYRTYDNFL
;
A
#
# COMPACT_ATOMS: atom_id res chain seq x y z
N MET A 1 -2.50 21.14 19.98
CA MET A 1 -3.09 20.20 19.00
C MET A 1 -2.69 18.80 19.42
N GLN A 2 -3.60 17.84 19.41
CA GLN A 2 -3.23 16.42 19.62
C GLN A 2 -2.37 15.94 18.46
N SER A 3 -1.30 15.21 18.78
CA SER A 3 -0.45 14.60 17.75
C SER A 3 -1.25 13.57 16.93
N PRO A 4 -1.10 13.55 15.59
CA PRO A 4 -1.91 12.68 14.73
C PRO A 4 -1.64 11.19 14.98
N ILE A 5 -2.67 10.37 14.79
CA ILE A 5 -2.56 8.92 14.85
C ILE A 5 -2.67 8.36 13.44
N SER A 6 -1.60 7.67 13.02
CA SER A 6 -1.47 7.06 11.70
C SER A 6 -1.64 5.53 11.78
N LEU A 7 -2.66 4.99 11.15
CA LEU A 7 -2.82 3.55 11.00
C LEU A 7 -1.97 3.03 9.84
N VAL A 8 -1.17 2.00 10.08
CA VAL A 8 -0.36 1.32 9.06
C VAL A 8 -0.79 -0.14 8.96
N ALA A 9 -1.34 -0.53 7.82
CA ALA A 9 -1.66 -1.90 7.47
C ALA A 9 -0.68 -2.42 6.41
N GLY A 10 -0.08 -3.59 6.64
CA GLY A 10 1.00 -4.12 5.82
C GLY A 10 2.39 -3.61 6.22
N ALA A 11 2.59 -3.29 7.50
CA ALA A 11 3.82 -2.73 8.07
C ALA A 11 5.07 -3.61 7.88
N THR A 12 4.92 -4.92 7.70
CA THR A 12 6.02 -5.87 7.43
C THR A 12 6.36 -6.00 5.95
N GLY A 13 5.54 -5.41 5.08
CA GLY A 13 5.75 -5.40 3.63
C GLY A 13 6.83 -4.42 3.20
N LEU A 14 7.22 -4.49 1.93
CA LEU A 14 8.32 -3.72 1.36
C LEU A 14 8.14 -2.20 1.51
N VAL A 15 6.99 -1.65 1.12
CA VAL A 15 6.68 -0.22 1.28
C VAL A 15 6.31 0.10 2.72
N GLY A 16 5.49 -0.76 3.36
CA GLY A 16 4.98 -0.50 4.71
C GLY A 16 6.07 -0.41 5.78
N SER A 17 7.15 -1.20 5.68
CA SER A 17 8.28 -1.12 6.58
C SER A 17 9.02 0.23 6.51
N HIS A 18 9.15 0.80 5.31
CA HIS A 18 9.71 2.13 5.12
C HIS A 18 8.77 3.23 5.64
N ILE A 19 7.45 3.07 5.50
CA ILE A 19 6.47 3.98 6.10
C ILE A 19 6.58 3.99 7.62
N VAL A 20 6.63 2.81 8.25
CA VAL A 20 6.80 2.69 9.71
C VAL A 20 8.08 3.41 10.17
N ARG A 21 9.20 3.19 9.47
CA ARG A 21 10.47 3.85 9.78
C ARG A 21 10.37 5.36 9.64
N LYS A 22 9.78 5.85 8.55
CA LYS A 22 9.66 7.30 8.32
C LYS A 22 8.72 7.97 9.33
N LEU A 23 7.62 7.32 9.70
CA LEU A 23 6.70 7.82 10.72
C LEU A 23 7.35 7.83 12.12
N SER A 24 8.36 6.98 12.39
CA SER A 24 9.08 7.01 13.67
C SER A 24 9.92 8.28 13.87
N ASP A 25 10.30 8.94 12.78
CA ASP A 25 11.04 10.21 12.80
C ASP A 25 10.12 11.43 12.88
N LEU A 26 8.80 11.23 12.78
CA LEU A 26 7.82 12.31 12.81
C LEU A 26 7.06 12.36 14.14
N SER A 27 6.45 13.52 14.41
CA SER A 27 5.55 13.66 15.56
C SER A 27 4.26 12.89 15.32
N GLY A 28 3.76 12.17 16.33
CA GLY A 28 2.53 11.41 16.25
C GLY A 28 2.68 9.98 16.75
N THR A 29 1.57 9.27 16.76
CA THR A 29 1.52 7.84 17.13
C THR A 29 1.21 7.00 15.90
N GLN A 30 1.90 5.88 15.77
CA GLN A 30 1.58 4.88 14.76
C GLN A 30 0.72 3.79 15.40
N LEU A 31 -0.37 3.37 14.74
CA LEU A 31 -1.09 2.14 15.06
C LEU A 31 -0.79 1.11 13.96
N ILE A 32 0.02 0.13 14.28
CA ILE A 32 0.32 -0.98 13.37
C ILE A 32 -0.78 -2.02 13.51
N LEU A 33 -1.50 -2.28 12.41
CA LEU A 33 -2.52 -3.32 12.33
C LEU A 33 -1.96 -4.50 11.56
N ALA A 34 -1.83 -5.66 12.21
CA ALA A 34 -1.16 -6.82 11.63
C ALA A 34 -1.75 -8.16 12.11
N ARG A 35 -1.51 -9.24 11.36
CA ARG A 35 -1.78 -10.63 11.80
C ARG A 35 -0.69 -11.15 12.73
N SER A 36 0.55 -10.79 12.43
CA SER A 36 1.74 -11.04 13.26
C SER A 36 2.73 -9.90 13.04
N TYR A 37 3.59 -9.65 14.02
CA TYR A 37 4.61 -8.63 13.92
C TYR A 37 5.81 -9.04 14.78
N GLU A 38 6.92 -9.36 14.14
CA GLU A 38 8.13 -9.88 14.80
C GLU A 38 9.26 -8.83 14.83
N ASN A 39 9.10 -7.70 14.14
CA ASN A 39 10.09 -6.64 14.12
C ASN A 39 10.07 -5.86 15.45
N GLU A 40 11.16 -5.16 15.73
CA GLU A 40 11.20 -4.20 16.84
C GLU A 40 10.14 -3.10 16.62
N LEU A 41 9.35 -2.86 17.68
CA LEU A 41 8.28 -1.86 17.61
C LEU A 41 8.87 -0.47 17.88
N PRO A 42 8.69 0.52 16.97
CA PRO A 42 9.12 1.89 17.22
C PRO A 42 8.53 2.47 18.51
N LYS A 43 9.27 3.35 19.19
CA LYS A 43 8.85 3.95 20.48
C LYS A 43 7.51 4.66 20.40
N ASN A 44 7.18 5.25 19.27
CA ASN A 44 5.91 5.96 19.03
C ASN A 44 4.84 5.07 18.38
N ALA A 45 5.03 3.73 18.33
CA ALA A 45 4.10 2.81 17.73
C ALA A 45 3.33 1.98 18.77
N LYS A 46 2.08 1.69 18.46
CA LYS A 46 1.23 0.72 19.15
C LYS A 46 0.90 -0.41 18.18
N LEU A 47 0.82 -1.62 18.68
CA LEU A 47 0.52 -2.79 17.89
C LEU A 47 -0.89 -3.30 18.24
N GLN A 48 -1.69 -3.56 17.21
CA GLN A 48 -2.95 -4.28 17.33
C GLN A 48 -2.90 -5.52 16.44
N ILE A 49 -2.79 -6.68 17.07
CA ILE A 49 -2.86 -7.97 16.36
C ILE A 49 -4.33 -8.35 16.22
N ILE A 50 -4.72 -8.74 15.02
CA ILE A 50 -6.07 -9.16 14.67
C ILE A 50 -6.03 -10.36 13.72
N ASP A 51 -7.07 -11.17 13.75
CA ASP A 51 -7.36 -12.06 12.63
C ASP A 51 -8.02 -11.23 11.52
N PHE A 52 -7.46 -11.24 10.33
CA PHE A 52 -8.01 -10.47 9.22
C PHE A 52 -9.36 -11.03 8.73
N ALA A 53 -9.67 -12.29 8.99
CA ALA A 53 -11.00 -12.84 8.74
C ALA A 53 -12.08 -12.11 9.58
N ASP A 54 -11.74 -11.65 10.78
CA ASP A 54 -12.67 -10.89 11.64
C ASP A 54 -13.01 -9.51 11.05
N LEU A 55 -12.19 -8.96 10.14
CA LEU A 55 -12.51 -7.73 9.41
C LEU A 55 -13.76 -7.92 8.55
N LEU A 56 -13.85 -9.05 7.84
CA LEU A 56 -14.99 -9.35 6.96
C LEU A 56 -16.28 -9.59 7.74
N LEU A 57 -16.15 -9.97 9.00
CA LEU A 57 -17.27 -10.20 9.92
C LEU A 57 -17.63 -8.95 10.74
N ASN A 58 -17.00 -7.79 10.49
CA ASN A 58 -17.17 -6.54 11.24
C ASN A 58 -16.95 -6.69 12.77
N LYS A 59 -16.10 -7.63 13.18
CA LYS A 59 -15.80 -7.89 14.61
C LYS A 59 -14.65 -7.03 15.14
N VAL A 60 -13.84 -6.45 14.24
CA VAL A 60 -12.68 -5.64 14.63
C VAL A 60 -13.13 -4.22 14.96
N LYS A 61 -12.61 -3.69 16.07
CA LYS A 61 -12.78 -2.28 16.45
C LYS A 61 -11.42 -1.65 16.69
N LEU A 62 -11.24 -0.42 16.23
CA LEU A 62 -10.08 0.39 16.57
C LEU A 62 -10.31 1.09 17.90
N LYS A 63 -9.31 0.99 18.80
CA LYS A 63 -9.38 1.58 20.16
C LYS A 63 -9.05 3.06 20.21
N SER A 64 -8.61 3.63 19.09
CA SER A 64 -8.15 5.02 19.00
C SER A 64 -8.79 5.70 17.80
N LYS A 65 -9.00 7.01 17.88
CA LYS A 65 -9.29 7.83 16.73
C LYS A 65 -8.12 7.74 15.76
N ILE A 66 -8.40 7.67 14.46
CA ILE A 66 -7.37 7.65 13.41
C ILE A 66 -7.46 8.95 12.62
N ASP A 67 -6.32 9.50 12.25
CA ASP A 67 -6.23 10.70 11.40
C ASP A 67 -5.78 10.34 9.97
N ASN A 68 -4.76 9.47 9.86
CA ASN A 68 -4.16 9.07 8.58
C ASN A 68 -4.15 7.55 8.44
N VAL A 69 -4.28 7.06 7.21
CA VAL A 69 -4.20 5.62 6.89
C VAL A 69 -3.14 5.38 5.83
N TYR A 70 -2.32 4.35 6.03
CA TYR A 70 -1.37 3.82 5.07
C TYR A 70 -1.72 2.36 4.78
N LEU A 71 -2.25 2.12 3.60
CA LEU A 71 -2.73 0.81 3.16
C LEU A 71 -1.70 0.18 2.23
N CYS A 72 -0.90 -0.72 2.77
CA CYS A 72 0.23 -1.37 2.09
C CYS A 72 0.10 -2.90 2.07
N LEU A 73 -1.11 -3.42 2.21
CA LEU A 73 -1.38 -4.84 2.07
C LEU A 73 -1.17 -5.28 0.61
N GLY A 74 -0.69 -6.48 0.44
CA GLY A 74 -0.56 -7.11 -0.86
C GLY A 74 -0.03 -8.53 -0.73
N LYS A 75 -0.62 -9.45 -1.49
CA LYS A 75 -0.10 -10.81 -1.63
C LYS A 75 1.19 -10.77 -2.44
N ARG A 76 2.20 -11.52 -2.00
CA ARG A 76 3.38 -11.76 -2.83
C ARG A 76 2.97 -12.62 -4.01
N LEU A 77 3.30 -12.17 -5.20
CA LEU A 77 3.06 -12.86 -6.45
C LEU A 77 4.40 -13.16 -7.13
N ALA A 78 4.50 -14.34 -7.71
CA ALA A 78 5.58 -14.63 -8.64
C ALA A 78 5.36 -13.83 -9.94
N THR A 79 6.42 -13.59 -10.70
CA THR A 79 6.37 -12.76 -11.92
C THR A 79 5.34 -13.25 -12.93
N HIS A 80 5.24 -14.57 -13.12
CA HIS A 80 4.26 -15.15 -14.04
C HIS A 80 2.81 -14.95 -13.58
N GLU A 81 2.55 -14.88 -12.27
CA GLU A 81 1.22 -14.63 -11.71
C GLU A 81 0.73 -13.20 -11.98
N LEU A 82 1.63 -12.23 -12.17
CA LEU A 82 1.27 -10.86 -12.58
C LEU A 82 0.66 -10.84 -13.97
N LEU A 83 1.13 -11.74 -14.87
CA LEU A 83 0.64 -11.85 -16.24
C LEU A 83 -0.53 -12.84 -16.33
N PHE A 84 -0.44 -13.95 -15.61
CA PHE A 84 -1.40 -15.03 -15.67
C PHE A 84 -1.60 -15.65 -14.28
N MET A 85 -2.61 -15.20 -13.56
CA MET A 85 -2.91 -15.73 -12.23
C MET A 85 -3.76 -16.99 -12.32
N GLN A 86 -3.30 -18.07 -11.68
CA GLN A 86 -4.04 -19.32 -11.57
C GLN A 86 -5.26 -19.15 -10.65
N ASP A 87 -6.31 -19.93 -10.86
CA ASP A 87 -7.58 -19.80 -10.12
C ASP A 87 -7.41 -20.01 -8.62
N ASN A 88 -6.54 -20.93 -8.19
CA ASN A 88 -6.22 -21.13 -6.78
C ASN A 88 -5.53 -19.93 -6.10
N SER A 89 -4.83 -19.11 -6.88
CA SER A 89 -4.19 -17.86 -6.38
C SER A 89 -5.13 -16.67 -6.39
N LYS A 90 -6.15 -16.66 -7.26
CA LYS A 90 -7.08 -15.53 -7.43
C LYS A 90 -7.86 -15.21 -6.17
N GLU A 91 -8.40 -16.25 -5.50
CA GLU A 91 -9.21 -16.08 -4.30
C GLU A 91 -8.40 -15.43 -3.18
N SER A 92 -7.24 -16.00 -2.84
CA SER A 92 -6.38 -15.46 -1.79
C SER A 92 -5.77 -14.09 -2.15
N PHE A 93 -5.55 -13.82 -3.44
CA PHE A 93 -5.12 -12.50 -3.90
C PHE A 93 -6.25 -11.47 -3.69
N LYS A 94 -7.47 -11.78 -4.14
CA LYS A 94 -8.64 -10.91 -3.96
C LYS A 94 -8.88 -10.64 -2.48
N GLU A 95 -8.84 -11.66 -1.64
CA GLU A 95 -9.06 -11.54 -0.21
C GLU A 95 -8.07 -10.55 0.44
N ILE A 96 -6.77 -10.68 0.17
CA ILE A 96 -5.73 -9.83 0.78
C ILE A 96 -5.72 -8.43 0.15
N ASP A 97 -5.65 -8.36 -1.18
CA ASP A 97 -5.44 -7.11 -1.91
C ASP A 97 -6.70 -6.27 -2.04
N PHE A 98 -7.88 -6.86 -1.93
CA PHE A 98 -9.16 -6.17 -2.04
C PHE A 98 -9.98 -6.24 -0.76
N ASP A 99 -10.43 -7.45 -0.33
CA ASP A 99 -11.45 -7.56 0.72
C ASP A 99 -10.93 -7.05 2.08
N TYR A 100 -9.74 -7.48 2.53
CA TYR A 100 -9.14 -6.98 3.77
C TYR A 100 -8.74 -5.51 3.66
N SER A 101 -8.17 -5.11 2.52
CA SER A 101 -7.75 -3.74 2.27
C SER A 101 -8.93 -2.77 2.35
N LEU A 102 -10.04 -3.09 1.69
CA LEU A 102 -11.25 -2.28 1.71
C LEU A 102 -11.89 -2.24 3.11
N SER A 103 -11.91 -3.38 3.82
CA SER A 103 -12.44 -3.45 5.19
C SER A 103 -11.64 -2.58 6.15
N ILE A 104 -10.31 -2.58 6.05
CA ILE A 104 -9.44 -1.72 6.87
C ILE A 104 -9.67 -0.24 6.53
N ALA A 105 -9.79 0.10 5.24
CA ALA A 105 -10.09 1.46 4.82
C ALA A 105 -11.43 1.96 5.42
N LYS A 106 -12.50 1.16 5.35
CA LYS A 106 -13.78 1.50 5.94
C LYS A 106 -13.69 1.65 7.46
N LEU A 107 -13.08 0.69 8.15
CA LEU A 107 -12.89 0.69 9.60
C LEU A 107 -12.12 1.94 10.07
N ALA A 108 -11.08 2.33 9.36
CA ALA A 108 -10.31 3.52 9.71
C ALA A 108 -11.07 4.83 9.44
N PHE A 109 -11.88 4.87 8.37
CA PHE A 109 -12.76 6.01 8.09
C PHE A 109 -13.80 6.18 9.20
N GLU A 110 -14.44 5.10 9.64
CA GLU A 110 -15.38 5.08 10.78
C GLU A 110 -14.70 5.53 12.09
N ALA A 111 -13.39 5.22 12.26
CA ALA A 111 -12.60 5.70 13.39
C ALA A 111 -12.16 7.18 13.26
N GLY A 112 -12.60 7.89 12.20
CA GLY A 112 -12.42 9.33 12.01
C GLY A 112 -11.30 9.72 11.06
N ALA A 113 -10.66 8.78 10.37
CA ALA A 113 -9.61 9.07 9.42
C ALA A 113 -10.13 9.92 8.24
N LYS A 114 -9.38 10.95 7.91
CA LYS A 114 -9.72 11.87 6.80
C LYS A 114 -8.77 11.70 5.60
N HIS A 115 -7.64 11.08 5.81
CA HIS A 115 -6.56 10.97 4.83
C HIS A 115 -6.15 9.51 4.67
N ILE A 116 -6.04 9.04 3.43
CA ILE A 116 -5.60 7.69 3.11
C ILE A 116 -4.57 7.71 1.99
N ALA A 117 -3.49 6.94 2.17
CA ALA A 117 -2.56 6.61 1.10
C ALA A 117 -2.58 5.09 0.86
N VAL A 118 -2.73 4.68 -0.39
CA VAL A 118 -2.81 3.27 -0.77
C VAL A 118 -1.75 2.92 -1.79
N VAL A 119 -1.11 1.75 -1.62
CA VAL A 119 -0.23 1.15 -2.63
C VAL A 119 -1.06 0.36 -3.62
N SER A 120 -1.10 0.86 -4.85
CA SER A 120 -1.71 0.22 -6.00
C SER A 120 -0.63 -0.27 -6.98
N ALA A 121 -0.88 -0.23 -8.26
CA ALA A 121 0.07 -0.60 -9.30
C ALA A 121 -0.16 0.25 -10.56
N VAL A 122 0.91 0.55 -11.30
CA VAL A 122 0.77 1.13 -12.64
C VAL A 122 -0.05 0.18 -13.52
N GLY A 123 -1.02 0.72 -14.25
CA GLY A 123 -1.95 -0.07 -15.07
C GLY A 123 -3.16 -0.62 -14.31
N ALA A 124 -3.32 -0.34 -13.02
CA ALA A 124 -4.53 -0.66 -12.26
C ALA A 124 -5.76 -0.01 -12.92
N GLN A 125 -6.75 -0.83 -13.24
CA GLN A 125 -7.99 -0.39 -13.88
C GLN A 125 -9.09 -1.43 -13.66
N GLU A 126 -10.26 -1.03 -13.17
CA GLU A 126 -11.37 -1.95 -12.89
C GLU A 126 -11.85 -2.71 -14.13
N GLY A 127 -11.76 -2.13 -15.32
CA GLY A 127 -12.09 -2.76 -16.61
C GLY A 127 -10.99 -3.63 -17.22
N SER A 128 -9.87 -3.86 -16.53
CA SER A 128 -8.75 -4.64 -17.07
C SER A 128 -9.12 -6.11 -17.26
N SER A 129 -8.70 -6.70 -18.38
CA SER A 129 -8.76 -8.16 -18.62
C SER A 129 -7.74 -8.94 -17.78
N ASN A 130 -6.66 -8.29 -17.35
CA ASN A 130 -5.70 -8.86 -16.43
C ASN A 130 -6.24 -8.80 -15.00
N TYR A 131 -6.34 -9.96 -14.33
CA TYR A 131 -6.97 -10.08 -13.02
C TYR A 131 -6.26 -9.24 -11.93
N TYR A 132 -4.93 -9.18 -11.95
CA TYR A 132 -4.15 -8.36 -11.00
C TYR A 132 -4.52 -6.87 -11.11
N PHE A 133 -4.48 -6.32 -12.32
CA PHE A 133 -4.82 -4.90 -12.54
C PHE A 133 -6.30 -4.61 -12.32
N HIS A 134 -7.17 -5.57 -12.63
CA HIS A 134 -8.60 -5.49 -12.33
C HIS A 134 -8.85 -5.31 -10.82
N ILE A 135 -8.27 -6.18 -9.98
CA ILE A 135 -8.47 -6.14 -8.52
C ILE A 135 -7.88 -4.86 -7.92
N LYS A 136 -6.68 -4.45 -8.36
CA LYS A 136 -6.09 -3.19 -7.90
C LYS A 136 -6.94 -1.98 -8.29
N GLY A 137 -7.39 -1.91 -9.54
CA GLY A 137 -8.28 -0.83 -10.00
C GLY A 137 -9.62 -0.82 -9.28
N LYS A 138 -10.21 -1.99 -9.01
CA LYS A 138 -11.43 -2.11 -8.23
C LYS A 138 -11.28 -1.58 -6.81
N LEU A 139 -10.14 -1.85 -6.15
CA LEU A 139 -9.85 -1.28 -4.83
C LEU A 139 -9.77 0.25 -4.88
N GLU A 140 -9.09 0.81 -5.88
CA GLU A 140 -9.02 2.26 -6.06
C GLU A 140 -10.41 2.89 -6.18
N GLU A 141 -11.28 2.31 -7.01
CA GLU A 141 -12.65 2.83 -7.20
C GLU A 141 -13.49 2.72 -5.93
N GLU A 142 -13.39 1.63 -5.17
CA GLU A 142 -14.13 1.47 -3.92
C GLU A 142 -13.62 2.42 -2.82
N ILE A 143 -12.31 2.66 -2.72
CA ILE A 143 -11.76 3.62 -1.75
C ILE A 143 -12.26 5.04 -2.03
N LYS A 144 -12.39 5.44 -3.30
CA LYS A 144 -12.92 6.76 -3.68
C LYS A 144 -14.37 7.00 -3.20
N LYS A 145 -15.15 5.91 -3.09
CA LYS A 145 -16.55 5.96 -2.66
C LYS A 145 -16.72 6.09 -1.14
N ILE A 146 -15.66 5.79 -0.33
CA ILE A 146 -15.76 5.81 1.14
C ILE A 146 -16.00 7.23 1.68
N GLY A 147 -15.42 8.26 1.06
CA GLY A 147 -15.59 9.66 1.47
C GLY A 147 -14.39 10.27 2.19
N TYR A 148 -13.20 9.71 2.05
CA TYR A 148 -11.97 10.34 2.54
C TYR A 148 -11.79 11.74 1.94
N LYS A 149 -11.35 12.70 2.77
CA LYS A 149 -11.06 14.05 2.30
C LYS A 149 -9.89 14.06 1.31
N ASN A 150 -8.85 13.29 1.62
CA ASN A 150 -7.64 13.18 0.79
C ASN A 150 -7.34 11.71 0.52
N ILE A 151 -7.12 11.38 -0.76
CA ILE A 151 -6.78 10.04 -1.22
C ILE A 151 -5.51 10.13 -2.06
N VAL A 152 -4.43 9.50 -1.60
CA VAL A 152 -3.18 9.36 -2.35
C VAL A 152 -3.10 7.93 -2.88
N ILE A 153 -3.09 7.75 -4.19
CA ILE A 153 -2.98 6.46 -4.86
C ILE A 153 -1.59 6.35 -5.47
N ALA A 154 -0.72 5.59 -4.82
CA ALA A 154 0.61 5.30 -5.32
C ALA A 154 0.54 4.13 -6.30
N GLN A 155 0.85 4.39 -7.57
CA GLN A 155 0.89 3.40 -8.65
C GLN A 155 2.34 3.18 -9.10
N PRO A 156 3.18 2.50 -8.30
CA PRO A 156 4.54 2.17 -8.70
C PRO A 156 4.53 1.11 -9.81
N GLY A 157 5.61 1.09 -10.59
CA GLY A 157 5.98 -0.06 -11.42
C GLY A 157 6.55 -1.19 -10.55
N HIS A 158 7.63 -1.83 -11.03
CA HIS A 158 8.28 -2.87 -10.24
C HIS A 158 9.03 -2.27 -9.04
N LEU A 159 8.69 -2.73 -7.82
CA LEU A 159 9.30 -2.24 -6.58
C LEU A 159 10.64 -2.92 -6.32
N LEU A 160 11.68 -2.12 -6.14
CA LEU A 160 12.99 -2.56 -5.65
C LEU A 160 13.09 -2.37 -4.13
N GLY A 161 13.82 -3.27 -3.48
CA GLY A 161 14.15 -3.17 -2.06
C GLY A 161 14.58 -4.50 -1.46
N GLU A 162 15.30 -4.43 -0.34
CA GLU A 162 15.71 -5.61 0.41
C GLU A 162 14.48 -6.21 1.11
N ARG A 163 14.32 -7.51 0.97
CA ARG A 163 13.33 -8.30 1.71
C ARG A 163 14.05 -9.30 2.58
N ASN A 164 13.63 -9.44 3.81
CA ASN A 164 14.26 -10.35 4.80
C ASN A 164 14.10 -11.84 4.49
N GLU A 165 13.49 -12.20 3.35
CA GLU A 165 13.28 -13.59 2.97
C GLU A 165 13.95 -13.92 1.65
N PHE A 166 14.34 -15.19 1.51
CA PHE A 166 15.03 -15.76 0.35
C PHE A 166 14.28 -15.43 -0.96
N ARG A 167 14.95 -14.73 -1.86
CA ARG A 167 14.45 -14.45 -3.22
C ARG A 167 14.74 -15.67 -4.09
N GLY A 168 13.72 -16.24 -4.72
CA GLY A 168 13.91 -17.18 -5.81
C GLY A 168 14.72 -16.55 -6.94
N TYR A 169 15.37 -17.35 -7.77
CA TYR A 169 16.19 -16.89 -8.91
C TYR A 169 15.41 -16.04 -9.93
N GLU A 170 14.10 -16.15 -9.99
CA GLU A 170 13.25 -15.43 -10.97
C GLU A 170 13.27 -13.91 -10.77
N ILE A 171 13.29 -13.43 -9.53
CA ILE A 171 13.24 -11.98 -9.24
C ILE A 171 14.53 -11.26 -9.66
N PRO A 172 15.74 -11.75 -9.31
CA PRO A 172 16.98 -11.14 -9.79
C PRO A 172 17.11 -11.11 -11.32
N VAL A 173 16.66 -12.16 -12.00
CA VAL A 173 16.67 -12.21 -13.47
C VAL A 173 15.72 -11.18 -14.07
N LEU A 174 14.52 -11.03 -13.51
CA LEU A 174 13.57 -10.01 -13.93
C LEU A 174 14.11 -8.59 -13.64
N GLU A 175 14.64 -8.36 -12.44
CA GLU A 175 15.22 -7.07 -12.06
C GLU A 175 16.38 -6.68 -12.98
N PHE A 176 17.25 -7.63 -13.34
CA PHE A 176 18.30 -7.42 -14.30
C PHE A 176 17.77 -7.10 -15.71
N GLY A 177 16.81 -7.91 -16.19
CA GLY A 177 16.18 -7.70 -17.50
C GLY A 177 15.49 -6.35 -17.62
N LEU A 178 14.69 -5.98 -16.61
CA LEU A 178 14.04 -4.67 -16.53
C LEU A 178 15.06 -3.54 -16.42
N GLY A 179 16.16 -3.74 -15.67
CA GLY A 179 17.25 -2.77 -15.57
C GLY A 179 17.90 -2.45 -16.93
N VAL A 180 18.11 -3.46 -17.78
CA VAL A 180 18.68 -3.30 -19.12
C VAL A 180 17.75 -2.51 -20.05
N ILE A 181 16.44 -2.78 -20.01
CA ILE A 181 15.47 -2.08 -20.87
C ILE A 181 14.97 -0.74 -20.27
N HIS A 182 15.28 -0.47 -19.01
CA HIS A 182 14.85 0.74 -18.30
C HIS A 182 15.12 2.05 -19.07
N PRO A 183 16.30 2.29 -19.68
CA PRO A 183 16.55 3.51 -20.44
C PRO A 183 15.69 3.64 -21.70
N LEU A 184 15.22 2.51 -22.24
CA LEU A 184 14.39 2.46 -23.45
C LEU A 184 12.90 2.72 -23.18
N MET A 185 12.47 2.57 -21.92
CA MET A 185 11.09 2.85 -21.51
C MET A 185 10.85 4.36 -21.48
N ARG A 186 10.26 4.91 -22.55
CA ARG A 186 9.94 6.34 -22.69
C ARG A 186 8.44 6.58 -22.77
N GLY A 187 8.02 7.83 -22.63
CA GLY A 187 6.59 8.20 -22.65
C GLY A 187 5.80 7.45 -21.55
N PRO A 188 4.60 6.93 -21.83
CA PRO A 188 3.77 6.23 -20.85
C PRO A 188 4.43 4.97 -20.26
N LEU A 189 5.33 4.31 -21.02
CA LEU A 189 6.03 3.11 -20.58
C LEU A 189 7.00 3.37 -19.41
N LYS A 190 7.44 4.62 -19.20
CA LYS A 190 8.31 4.99 -18.08
C LYS A 190 7.69 4.65 -16.72
N ASN A 191 6.36 4.66 -16.59
CA ASN A 191 5.67 4.37 -15.35
C ASN A 191 5.84 2.91 -14.89
N PHE A 192 6.22 2.00 -15.81
CA PHE A 192 6.53 0.60 -15.50
C PHE A 192 8.00 0.39 -15.06
N ARG A 193 8.80 1.44 -15.02
CA ARG A 193 10.18 1.37 -14.56
C ARG A 193 10.26 0.92 -13.11
N GLN A 194 11.41 0.33 -12.80
CA GLN A 194 11.74 -0.04 -11.42
C GLN A 194 11.87 1.20 -10.53
N ILE A 195 11.36 1.11 -9.32
CA ILE A 195 11.43 2.19 -8.32
C ILE A 195 11.72 1.65 -6.94
N ASP A 196 12.55 2.34 -6.18
CA ASP A 196 12.84 2.01 -4.78
C ASP A 196 11.58 2.18 -3.92
N ALA A 197 11.24 1.13 -3.17
CA ALA A 197 10.10 1.14 -2.26
C ALA A 197 10.19 2.24 -1.20
N LYS A 198 11.41 2.63 -0.80
CA LYS A 198 11.64 3.76 0.11
C LYS A 198 11.12 5.06 -0.50
N LYS A 199 11.39 5.33 -1.79
CA LYS A 199 10.91 6.53 -2.46
C LYS A 199 9.38 6.59 -2.53
N VAL A 200 8.74 5.44 -2.79
CA VAL A 200 7.27 5.34 -2.76
C VAL A 200 6.74 5.66 -1.35
N ALA A 201 7.33 5.07 -0.32
CA ALA A 201 6.97 5.34 1.07
C ALA A 201 7.18 6.82 1.44
N ASP A 202 8.29 7.42 0.99
CA ASP A 202 8.59 8.83 1.23
C ASP A 202 7.52 9.76 0.66
N VAL A 203 7.07 9.53 -0.56
CA VAL A 203 6.00 10.30 -1.19
C VAL A 203 4.69 10.08 -0.46
N MET A 204 4.32 8.84 -0.16
CA MET A 204 3.07 8.52 0.55
C MET A 204 3.01 9.23 1.91
N VAL A 205 4.11 9.21 2.70
CA VAL A 205 4.14 9.87 4.00
C VAL A 205 4.12 11.38 3.84
N THR A 206 4.91 11.94 2.93
CA THR A 206 4.96 13.38 2.72
C THR A 206 3.60 13.95 2.35
N GLU A 207 2.85 13.28 1.49
CA GLU A 207 1.57 13.79 1.00
C GLU A 207 0.39 13.46 1.93
N ASN A 208 0.46 12.34 2.64
CA ASN A 208 -0.64 11.91 3.50
C ASN A 208 -0.51 12.40 4.95
N HIS A 209 0.70 12.73 5.42
CA HIS A 209 0.97 13.15 6.80
C HIS A 209 1.36 14.63 6.88
N ILE A 210 2.25 15.10 5.99
CA ILE A 210 2.90 16.41 6.07
C ILE A 210 2.12 17.45 5.26
N ARG A 211 1.66 17.07 4.06
CA ARG A 211 0.92 17.96 3.19
C ARG A 211 -0.58 17.67 3.27
N TYR A 212 -1.27 18.28 4.22
CA TYR A 212 -2.72 18.32 4.17
C TYR A 212 -3.16 19.24 3.03
N PHE A 213 -3.71 18.70 1.97
CA PHE A 213 -4.34 19.51 0.95
C PHE A 213 -5.66 20.05 1.51
N ASP A 214 -5.71 21.34 1.78
CA ASP A 214 -6.89 21.99 2.38
C ASP A 214 -8.15 21.83 1.53
N SER A 215 -7.99 21.77 0.21
CA SER A 215 -9.10 21.59 -0.75
C SER A 215 -9.70 20.20 -0.78
N GLY A 216 -9.02 19.18 -0.26
CA GLY A 216 -9.38 17.78 -0.47
C GLY A 216 -9.14 17.32 -1.92
N GLY A 217 -9.09 16.01 -2.17
CA GLY A 217 -8.96 15.48 -3.53
C GLY A 217 -8.37 14.08 -3.61
N ILE A 218 -8.18 13.65 -4.86
CA ILE A 218 -7.60 12.34 -5.21
C ILE A 218 -6.34 12.60 -6.03
N TRP A 219 -5.21 12.08 -5.58
CA TRP A 219 -3.91 12.26 -6.22
C TRP A 219 -3.32 10.91 -6.60
N TYR A 220 -3.10 10.73 -7.89
CA TYR A 220 -2.34 9.60 -8.42
C TYR A 220 -0.86 9.93 -8.45
N ARG A 221 -0.04 9.02 -7.96
CA ARG A 221 1.43 9.13 -7.96
C ARG A 221 2.02 7.99 -8.75
N THR A 222 2.72 8.33 -9.81
CA THR A 222 3.39 7.41 -10.72
C THR A 222 4.89 7.64 -10.69
N TYR A 223 5.64 7.00 -11.57
CA TYR A 223 7.10 6.99 -11.57
C TYR A 223 7.75 8.36 -11.36
N ASP A 224 7.32 9.40 -12.08
CA ASP A 224 7.94 10.74 -11.98
C ASP A 224 7.75 11.39 -10.61
N ASN A 225 6.70 11.02 -9.89
CA ASN A 225 6.42 11.56 -8.57
C ASN A 225 7.30 10.92 -7.48
N PHE A 226 7.92 9.77 -7.78
CA PHE A 226 8.79 9.06 -6.87
C PHE A 226 10.28 9.36 -7.07
N LEU A 227 10.65 10.23 -8.04
CA LEU A 227 12.03 10.62 -8.30
C LEU A 227 12.46 11.74 -7.36
#